data_e8941479ed706b2ca9bfedd049a5b26a
#
_entry.id   e8941479ed706b2ca9bfedd049a5b26a
#
_cell.length_a   1.000
_cell.length_b   1.000
_cell.length_c   1.000
_cell.angle_alpha   90.00
_cell.angle_beta   90.00
_cell.angle_gamma   90.00
#
_symmetry.space_group_name_H-M   'P 1'
#
loop_
_entity.id
_entity.type
_entity.pdbx_description
1 polymer ?
#
loop_
_entity_poly.entity_id
_entity_poly.type
_entity_poly.pdbx_seq_one_letter_code
_entity_poly.pdbx_strand_id
1 'polypeptide(L)'
;MKYLLLMPVVLMPFLLAGQTTEGEITYTETVQLRIDLPEGDEVMRKMIPSSQSASTSLLFTEKESLYQDKQPGEGTTDINQEENGMAVQIKVMRPENKYYRDVENGRVVESREFMGRFFLIDEEVPRQQWKLTGEQKTILGYKCQKAVLQDTSRKVEAWYTPQIPVSIGPGEFADLPGMILELSNGQRSIVAGKIELKTLPKKSIEKPSKGKSVTKKEFDKIVEEKMKEMDAEGGGGVRMIIRN
;
A
#
# COMPACT_ATOMS: atom_id res chain seq x y z
N MET A 1 44.13 33.62 -49.00
CA MET A 1 42.66 33.54 -48.93
C MET A 1 42.32 32.35 -48.03
N LYS A 2 41.87 32.61 -46.79
CA LYS A 2 41.45 31.57 -45.80
C LYS A 2 39.93 31.49 -45.87
N TYR A 3 39.40 30.40 -46.37
CA TYR A 3 37.96 30.14 -46.36
C TYR A 3 37.59 29.59 -44.95
N LEU A 4 36.83 30.37 -44.21
CA LEU A 4 36.24 30.01 -42.93
C LEU A 4 34.96 29.21 -43.24
N LEU A 5 34.98 27.89 -43.09
CA LEU A 5 33.81 27.04 -43.22
C LEU A 5 32.92 27.22 -41.98
N LEU A 6 31.82 27.97 -42.10
CA LEU A 6 30.77 28.02 -41.11
C LEU A 6 29.94 26.72 -41.18
N MET A 7 30.10 25.84 -40.17
CA MET A 7 29.27 24.67 -40.01
C MET A 7 27.93 25.08 -39.38
N PRO A 8 26.77 24.82 -40.00
CA PRO A 8 25.50 25.14 -39.40
C PRO A 8 25.23 24.21 -38.22
N VAL A 9 25.07 24.74 -37.01
CA VAL A 9 24.58 24.02 -35.85
C VAL A 9 23.08 23.78 -36.06
N VAL A 10 22.74 22.55 -36.43
CA VAL A 10 21.33 22.11 -36.47
C VAL A 10 20.84 21.91 -35.04
N LEU A 11 20.13 22.90 -34.55
CA LEU A 11 19.41 22.81 -33.28
C LEU A 11 18.21 21.84 -33.46
N MET A 12 18.43 20.58 -33.13
CA MET A 12 17.36 19.58 -33.14
C MET A 12 16.39 19.89 -32.00
N PRO A 13 15.10 20.23 -32.25
CA PRO A 13 14.16 20.43 -31.15
C PRO A 13 13.96 19.08 -30.43
N PHE A 14 14.43 19.00 -29.21
CA PHE A 14 13.99 17.94 -28.29
C PHE A 14 12.48 18.13 -28.08
N LEU A 15 11.68 17.30 -28.74
CA LEU A 15 10.28 17.12 -28.40
C LEU A 15 10.28 16.52 -26.97
N LEU A 16 10.10 17.36 -25.96
CA LEU A 16 9.68 16.91 -24.65
C LEU A 16 8.28 16.30 -24.85
N ALA A 17 8.22 15.02 -25.12
CA ALA A 17 7.00 14.27 -24.92
C ALA A 17 6.66 14.46 -23.43
N GLY A 18 5.62 15.22 -23.13
CA GLY A 18 5.17 15.45 -21.77
C GLY A 18 4.97 14.07 -21.11
N GLN A 19 5.76 13.78 -20.09
CA GLN A 19 5.60 12.54 -19.34
C GLN A 19 4.22 12.59 -18.71
N THR A 20 3.39 11.57 -18.99
CA THR A 20 2.09 11.45 -18.36
C THR A 20 2.31 11.18 -16.87
N THR A 21 1.92 12.13 -16.04
CA THR A 21 2.09 12.10 -14.58
C THR A 21 0.81 11.72 -13.85
N GLU A 22 -0.12 11.09 -14.58
CA GLU A 22 -1.36 10.58 -14.03
C GLU A 22 -1.66 9.17 -14.57
N GLY A 23 -2.45 8.40 -13.81
CA GLY A 23 -2.79 7.04 -14.19
C GLY A 23 -3.27 6.17 -13.05
N GLU A 24 -3.22 4.87 -13.31
CA GLU A 24 -3.60 3.83 -12.36
C GLU A 24 -2.51 2.76 -12.27
N ILE A 25 -2.17 2.37 -11.06
CA ILE A 25 -1.31 1.21 -10.80
C ILE A 25 -2.11 0.19 -10.01
N THR A 26 -2.18 -1.04 -10.53
CA THR A 26 -2.73 -2.18 -9.79
C THR A 26 -1.58 -2.88 -9.06
N TYR A 27 -1.73 -3.07 -7.76
CA TYR A 27 -0.79 -3.82 -6.94
C TYR A 27 -1.41 -5.13 -6.47
N THR A 28 -0.55 -6.10 -6.22
CA THR A 28 -0.87 -7.28 -5.39
C THR A 28 -0.29 -7.02 -4.00
N GLU A 29 -1.17 -6.98 -3.03
CA GLU A 29 -0.80 -6.88 -1.63
C GLU A 29 -0.91 -8.24 -0.97
N THR A 30 0.17 -8.70 -0.36
CA THR A 30 0.24 -9.98 0.36
C THR A 30 0.59 -9.70 1.81
N VAL A 31 -0.21 -10.23 2.72
CA VAL A 31 0.00 -10.15 4.17
C VAL A 31 0.27 -11.54 4.71
N GLN A 32 1.35 -11.70 5.49
CA GLN A 32 1.65 -12.93 6.20
C GLN A 32 0.73 -13.05 7.41
N LEU A 33 -0.01 -14.16 7.49
CA LEU A 33 -0.90 -14.45 8.59
C LEU A 33 -0.10 -15.12 9.70
N ARG A 34 -0.07 -14.53 10.89
CA ARG A 34 0.47 -15.18 12.09
C ARG A 34 -0.71 -15.62 12.93
N ILE A 35 -0.77 -16.92 13.15
CA ILE A 35 -1.82 -17.53 13.95
C ILE A 35 -1.12 -18.25 15.10
N ASP A 36 -1.35 -17.78 16.30
CA ASP A 36 -0.87 -18.42 17.51
C ASP A 36 -1.83 -19.57 17.86
N LEU A 37 -1.44 -20.77 17.48
CA LEU A 37 -2.18 -22.01 17.83
C LEU A 37 -1.53 -22.62 19.07
N PRO A 38 -2.34 -23.27 19.94
CA PRO A 38 -1.81 -24.09 21.04
C PRO A 38 -0.79 -25.12 20.55
N GLU A 39 0.17 -25.48 21.40
CA GLU A 39 1.13 -26.54 21.08
C GLU A 39 0.37 -27.84 20.88
N GLY A 40 0.62 -28.53 19.74
CA GLY A 40 -0.02 -29.81 19.39
C GLY A 40 -1.00 -29.77 18.22
N ASP A 41 -1.48 -28.58 17.80
CA ASP A 41 -2.44 -28.43 16.70
C ASP A 41 -1.78 -28.33 15.31
N GLU A 42 -0.92 -29.29 14.96
CA GLU A 42 -0.28 -29.34 13.65
C GLU A 42 -1.28 -29.51 12.49
N VAL A 43 -2.40 -30.19 12.74
CA VAL A 43 -3.46 -30.39 11.76
C VAL A 43 -4.09 -29.03 11.43
N MET A 44 -4.48 -28.27 12.44
CA MET A 44 -5.06 -26.92 12.27
C MET A 44 -4.08 -25.98 11.60
N ARG A 45 -2.78 -26.06 11.93
CA ARG A 45 -1.73 -25.22 11.31
C ARG A 45 -1.58 -25.47 9.80
N LYS A 46 -1.79 -26.72 9.35
CA LYS A 46 -1.75 -27.07 7.92
C LYS A 46 -2.98 -26.60 7.15
N MET A 47 -4.11 -26.45 7.85
CA MET A 47 -5.39 -26.02 7.25
C MET A 47 -5.47 -24.52 7.02
N ILE A 48 -4.66 -23.73 7.71
CA ILE A 48 -4.71 -22.27 7.66
C ILE A 48 -3.66 -21.75 6.68
N PRO A 49 -4.05 -20.88 5.70
CA PRO A 49 -3.07 -20.30 4.81
C PRO A 49 -2.08 -19.43 5.57
N SER A 50 -0.80 -19.51 5.21
CA SER A 50 0.27 -18.70 5.80
C SER A 50 0.25 -17.26 5.35
N SER A 51 -0.47 -16.95 4.27
CA SER A 51 -0.59 -15.60 3.72
C SER A 51 -1.92 -15.39 3.03
N GLN A 52 -2.30 -14.13 2.89
CA GLN A 52 -3.48 -13.68 2.17
C GLN A 52 -3.08 -12.59 1.17
N SER A 53 -3.61 -12.67 -0.05
CA SER A 53 -3.36 -11.67 -1.09
C SER A 53 -4.64 -11.04 -1.57
N ALA A 54 -4.55 -9.75 -1.94
CA ALA A 54 -5.63 -9.00 -2.55
C ALA A 54 -5.09 -8.02 -3.60
N SER A 55 -5.93 -7.64 -4.55
CA SER A 55 -5.62 -6.61 -5.53
C SER A 55 -6.03 -5.24 -5.02
N THR A 56 -5.10 -4.30 -5.06
CA THR A 56 -5.33 -2.90 -4.71
C THR A 56 -5.06 -2.00 -5.91
N SER A 57 -5.64 -0.81 -5.92
CA SER A 57 -5.38 0.19 -6.94
C SER A 57 -4.88 1.49 -6.34
N LEU A 58 -3.94 2.13 -7.04
CA LEU A 58 -3.49 3.49 -6.80
C LEU A 58 -3.86 4.33 -8.02
N LEU A 59 -4.87 5.17 -7.88
CA LEU A 59 -5.16 6.24 -8.83
C LEU A 59 -4.33 7.45 -8.44
N PHE A 60 -3.67 8.10 -9.39
CA PHE A 60 -2.77 9.20 -9.07
C PHE A 60 -2.72 10.26 -10.16
N THR A 61 -2.47 11.49 -9.72
CA THR A 61 -2.04 12.64 -10.50
C THR A 61 -0.81 13.26 -9.83
N GLU A 62 -0.27 14.36 -10.34
CA GLU A 62 0.80 15.10 -9.65
C GLU A 62 0.36 15.68 -8.30
N LYS A 63 -0.94 15.92 -8.13
CA LYS A 63 -1.50 16.67 -6.99
C LYS A 63 -2.15 15.80 -5.94
N GLU A 64 -2.71 14.67 -6.34
CA GLU A 64 -3.49 13.83 -5.45
C GLU A 64 -3.43 12.35 -5.83
N SER A 65 -3.71 11.49 -4.86
CA SER A 65 -3.83 10.05 -5.09
C SER A 65 -4.88 9.41 -4.20
N LEU A 66 -5.38 8.25 -4.66
CA LEU A 66 -6.29 7.40 -3.92
C LEU A 66 -5.83 5.95 -4.01
N TYR A 67 -5.43 5.37 -2.89
CA TYR A 67 -5.12 3.96 -2.75
C TYR A 67 -6.28 3.25 -2.06
N GLN A 68 -6.77 2.16 -2.66
CA GLN A 68 -7.91 1.41 -2.17
C GLN A 68 -7.92 -0.04 -2.66
N ASP A 69 -8.72 -0.89 -2.05
CA ASP A 69 -8.99 -2.22 -2.60
C ASP A 69 -9.66 -2.10 -3.96
N LYS A 70 -9.27 -2.96 -4.92
CA LYS A 70 -9.84 -2.93 -6.27
C LYS A 70 -11.27 -3.47 -6.29
N GLN A 71 -11.52 -4.46 -5.45
CA GLN A 71 -12.86 -5.01 -5.23
C GLN A 71 -13.12 -5.10 -3.72
N PRO A 72 -14.25 -4.57 -3.24
CA PRO A 72 -14.63 -4.72 -1.84
C PRO A 72 -14.74 -6.20 -1.45
N GLY A 73 -14.12 -6.57 -0.33
CA GLY A 73 -14.12 -7.96 0.17
C GLY A 73 -13.16 -8.92 -0.56
N GLU A 74 -12.43 -8.47 -1.57
CA GLU A 74 -11.33 -9.25 -2.15
C GLU A 74 -10.28 -9.54 -1.07
N GLY A 75 -9.83 -10.81 -1.02
CA GLY A 75 -8.92 -11.26 0.03
C GLY A 75 -9.62 -11.74 1.30
N THR A 76 -10.96 -11.72 1.39
CA THR A 76 -11.66 -12.47 2.42
C THR A 76 -11.52 -13.96 2.12
N THR A 77 -11.06 -14.73 3.09
CA THR A 77 -10.86 -16.17 2.95
C THR A 77 -11.79 -16.89 3.91
N ASP A 78 -12.68 -17.72 3.37
CA ASP A 78 -13.52 -18.63 4.15
C ASP A 78 -12.88 -20.02 4.10
N ILE A 79 -12.40 -20.51 5.23
CA ILE A 79 -11.84 -21.84 5.38
C ILE A 79 -12.89 -22.71 6.05
N ASN A 80 -13.45 -23.63 5.29
CA ASN A 80 -14.35 -24.64 5.79
C ASN A 80 -13.68 -25.99 5.54
N GLN A 81 -13.04 -26.56 6.55
CA GLN A 81 -12.40 -27.86 6.42
C GLN A 81 -12.89 -28.80 7.52
N GLU A 82 -13.14 -30.04 7.13
CA GLU A 82 -13.50 -31.12 8.03
C GLU A 82 -12.43 -32.19 7.91
N GLU A 83 -11.73 -32.49 8.99
CA GLU A 83 -10.73 -33.55 9.08
C GLU A 83 -10.88 -34.29 10.40
N ASN A 84 -10.96 -35.64 10.34
CA ASN A 84 -11.11 -36.51 11.50
C ASN A 84 -12.32 -36.19 12.40
N GLY A 85 -13.45 -35.71 11.82
CA GLY A 85 -14.66 -35.38 12.56
C GLY A 85 -14.60 -34.00 13.28
N MET A 86 -13.55 -33.22 13.08
CA MET A 86 -13.47 -31.82 13.49
C MET A 86 -13.76 -30.90 12.30
N ALA A 87 -14.81 -30.10 12.40
CA ALA A 87 -15.11 -29.05 11.44
C ALA A 87 -14.46 -27.73 11.91
N VAL A 88 -13.59 -27.17 11.08
CA VAL A 88 -12.97 -25.86 11.34
C VAL A 88 -13.54 -24.87 10.34
N GLN A 89 -14.17 -23.82 10.85
CA GLN A 89 -14.64 -22.70 10.05
C GLN A 89 -13.90 -21.44 10.48
N ILE A 90 -13.06 -20.90 9.59
CA ILE A 90 -12.31 -19.68 9.83
C ILE A 90 -12.65 -18.70 8.73
N LYS A 91 -13.13 -17.52 9.11
CA LYS A 91 -13.36 -16.41 8.19
C LYS A 91 -12.34 -15.34 8.44
N VAL A 92 -11.43 -15.16 7.47
CA VAL A 92 -10.45 -14.08 7.47
C VAL A 92 -11.06 -12.90 6.71
N MET A 93 -11.47 -11.87 7.42
CA MET A 93 -12.01 -10.66 6.79
C MET A 93 -10.88 -9.66 6.54
N ARG A 94 -10.81 -9.12 5.31
CA ARG A 94 -9.94 -7.99 5.00
C ARG A 94 -10.73 -6.70 5.25
N PRO A 95 -10.22 -5.78 6.10
CA PRO A 95 -10.86 -4.48 6.32
C PRO A 95 -10.85 -3.64 5.04
N GLU A 96 -11.96 -2.95 4.75
CA GLU A 96 -12.01 -1.96 3.66
C GLU A 96 -11.28 -0.69 4.11
N ASN A 97 -10.19 -0.36 3.42
CA ASN A 97 -9.39 0.83 3.70
C ASN A 97 -9.25 1.68 2.44
N LYS A 98 -9.40 3.01 2.59
CA LYS A 98 -9.11 3.99 1.55
C LYS A 98 -8.11 5.00 2.07
N TYR A 99 -7.12 5.31 1.27
CA TYR A 99 -6.06 6.24 1.61
C TYR A 99 -5.94 7.30 0.53
N TYR A 100 -6.44 8.49 0.80
CA TYR A 100 -6.34 9.65 -0.07
C TYR A 100 -5.19 10.54 0.39
N ARG A 101 -4.39 11.02 -0.55
CA ARG A 101 -3.30 11.96 -0.30
C ARG A 101 -3.46 13.21 -1.17
N ASP A 102 -3.45 14.36 -0.53
CA ASP A 102 -3.23 15.66 -1.15
C ASP A 102 -1.73 15.98 -1.08
N VAL A 103 -1.07 15.91 -2.24
CA VAL A 103 0.39 16.07 -2.34
C VAL A 103 0.80 17.52 -2.13
N GLU A 104 0.00 18.47 -2.64
CA GLU A 104 0.31 19.91 -2.55
C GLU A 104 0.26 20.41 -1.10
N ASN A 105 -0.73 19.95 -0.33
CA ASN A 105 -0.96 20.40 1.04
C ASN A 105 -0.36 19.46 2.11
N GLY A 106 0.25 18.33 1.70
CA GLY A 106 0.81 17.35 2.64
C GLY A 106 -0.25 16.70 3.54
N ARG A 107 -1.51 16.64 3.07
CA ARG A 107 -2.65 16.18 3.84
C ARG A 107 -3.06 14.77 3.43
N VAL A 108 -3.45 13.98 4.41
CA VAL A 108 -3.91 12.61 4.21
C VAL A 108 -5.29 12.45 4.82
N VAL A 109 -6.16 11.75 4.08
CA VAL A 109 -7.49 11.36 4.56
C VAL A 109 -7.65 9.87 4.39
N GLU A 110 -7.82 9.18 5.51
CA GLU A 110 -8.00 7.74 5.55
C GLU A 110 -9.43 7.41 6.00
N SER A 111 -10.09 6.50 5.27
CA SER A 111 -11.27 5.80 5.77
C SER A 111 -10.83 4.38 6.10
N ARG A 112 -10.86 4.03 7.39
CA ARG A 112 -10.44 2.72 7.91
C ARG A 112 -11.61 1.97 8.50
N GLU A 113 -11.78 0.75 8.07
CA GLU A 113 -12.69 -0.17 8.73
C GLU A 113 -11.98 -0.91 9.87
N PHE A 114 -12.61 -0.94 11.03
CA PHE A 114 -12.18 -1.74 12.16
C PHE A 114 -13.40 -2.34 12.86
N MET A 115 -13.50 -3.66 12.91
CA MET A 115 -14.62 -4.41 13.50
C MET A 115 -16.01 -3.96 13.00
N GLY A 116 -16.14 -3.81 11.67
CA GLY A 116 -17.40 -3.41 11.01
C GLY A 116 -17.78 -1.93 11.18
N ARG A 117 -16.89 -1.12 11.77
CA ARG A 117 -17.09 0.33 11.92
C ARG A 117 -16.07 1.08 11.10
N PHE A 118 -16.51 2.17 10.46
CA PHE A 118 -15.63 3.05 9.70
C PHE A 118 -15.18 4.23 10.54
N PHE A 119 -13.89 4.56 10.42
CA PHE A 119 -13.25 5.72 11.05
C PHE A 119 -12.65 6.59 9.96
N LEU A 120 -12.81 7.90 10.08
CA LEU A 120 -12.25 8.89 9.17
C LEU A 120 -11.14 9.64 9.89
N ILE A 121 -9.91 9.52 9.39
CA ILE A 121 -8.72 10.19 9.91
C ILE A 121 -8.31 11.21 8.86
N ASP A 122 -8.23 12.49 9.22
CA ASP A 122 -7.91 13.59 8.31
C ASP A 122 -6.83 14.47 8.96
N GLU A 123 -5.58 14.26 8.59
CA GLU A 123 -4.41 14.88 9.22
C GLU A 123 -3.37 15.33 8.20
N GLU A 124 -2.56 16.31 8.61
CA GLU A 124 -1.30 16.60 7.95
C GLU A 124 -0.26 15.56 8.39
N VAL A 125 0.52 15.05 7.44
CA VAL A 125 1.54 14.05 7.73
C VAL A 125 2.93 14.59 7.42
N PRO A 126 3.91 14.36 8.29
CA PRO A 126 5.29 14.77 8.03
C PRO A 126 5.86 13.98 6.85
N ARG A 127 6.78 14.58 6.12
CA ARG A 127 7.48 13.90 5.04
C ARG A 127 8.30 12.74 5.56
N GLN A 128 8.23 11.63 4.85
CA GLN A 128 8.98 10.43 5.16
C GLN A 128 10.45 10.58 4.77
N GLN A 129 11.35 10.14 5.64
CA GLN A 129 12.79 10.18 5.39
C GLN A 129 13.25 8.81 4.88
N TRP A 130 13.88 8.79 3.71
CA TRP A 130 14.35 7.58 3.06
C TRP A 130 15.88 7.60 2.88
N LYS A 131 16.50 6.45 3.08
CA LYS A 131 17.91 6.22 2.76
C LYS A 131 18.00 5.42 1.46
N LEU A 132 18.62 5.98 0.44
CA LEU A 132 18.88 5.28 -0.82
C LEU A 132 20.03 4.29 -0.62
N THR A 133 19.88 3.05 -1.11
CA THR A 133 20.89 1.99 -0.91
C THR A 133 21.85 1.84 -2.09
N GLY A 134 21.49 2.37 -3.27
CA GLY A 134 22.23 2.18 -4.52
C GLY A 134 21.88 0.89 -5.28
N GLU A 135 21.09 0.00 -4.68
CA GLU A 135 20.61 -1.21 -5.34
C GLU A 135 19.60 -0.86 -6.45
N GLN A 136 19.62 -1.62 -7.53
CA GLN A 136 18.76 -1.41 -8.69
C GLN A 136 18.16 -2.72 -9.18
N LYS A 137 16.93 -2.66 -9.69
CA LYS A 137 16.26 -3.76 -10.41
C LYS A 137 15.26 -3.21 -11.42
N THR A 138 14.69 -4.07 -12.26
CA THR A 138 13.62 -3.71 -13.19
C THR A 138 12.31 -4.31 -12.72
N ILE A 139 11.24 -3.50 -12.67
CA ILE A 139 9.88 -3.91 -12.35
C ILE A 139 8.98 -3.44 -13.49
N LEU A 140 8.26 -4.34 -14.14
CA LEU A 140 7.37 -4.04 -15.28
C LEU A 140 8.02 -3.16 -16.37
N GLY A 141 9.33 -3.35 -16.62
CA GLY A 141 10.09 -2.57 -17.60
C GLY A 141 10.65 -1.25 -17.07
N TYR A 142 10.30 -0.81 -15.89
CA TYR A 142 10.81 0.41 -15.24
C TYR A 142 12.07 0.12 -14.44
N LYS A 143 13.12 0.95 -14.62
CA LYS A 143 14.32 0.91 -13.77
C LYS A 143 13.99 1.46 -12.40
N CYS A 144 14.13 0.64 -11.37
CA CYS A 144 13.84 0.98 -9.99
C CYS A 144 15.12 1.05 -9.14
N GLN A 145 15.08 1.90 -8.14
CA GLN A 145 16.11 2.04 -7.12
C GLN A 145 15.53 1.67 -5.76
N LYS A 146 16.34 1.08 -4.89
CA LYS A 146 15.92 0.68 -3.54
C LYS A 146 16.15 1.81 -2.55
N ALA A 147 15.18 1.99 -1.68
CA ALA A 147 15.25 2.86 -0.52
C ALA A 147 14.78 2.15 0.74
N VAL A 148 15.30 2.55 1.89
CA VAL A 148 14.90 2.05 3.22
C VAL A 148 14.39 3.23 4.04
N LEU A 149 13.22 3.05 4.67
CA LEU A 149 12.64 4.07 5.53
C LEU A 149 13.51 4.29 6.77
N GLN A 150 13.83 5.54 7.08
CA GLN A 150 14.61 5.91 8.26
C GLN A 150 13.73 6.02 9.51
N ASP A 151 12.94 4.99 9.76
CA ASP A 151 12.10 4.87 10.96
C ASP A 151 12.61 3.67 11.76
N THR A 152 13.08 3.91 12.98
CA THR A 152 13.68 2.87 13.83
C THR A 152 12.65 1.85 14.34
N SER A 153 11.37 2.20 14.30
CA SER A 153 10.27 1.33 14.73
C SER A 153 9.77 0.41 13.62
N ARG A 154 10.02 0.76 12.35
CA ARG A 154 9.50 0.06 11.18
C ARG A 154 10.59 -0.25 10.16
N LYS A 155 10.77 -1.52 9.85
CA LYS A 155 11.72 -1.94 8.83
C LYS A 155 11.01 -2.01 7.47
N VAL A 156 11.00 -0.89 6.74
CA VAL A 156 10.34 -0.78 5.44
C VAL A 156 11.36 -0.59 4.33
N GLU A 157 11.26 -1.43 3.32
CA GLU A 157 12.03 -1.33 2.07
C GLU A 157 11.10 -1.00 0.91
N ALA A 158 11.51 -0.07 0.05
CA ALA A 158 10.74 0.33 -1.12
C ALA A 158 11.62 0.32 -2.38
N TRP A 159 11.00 -0.03 -3.51
CA TRP A 159 11.57 0.10 -4.84
C TRP A 159 10.76 1.13 -5.61
N TYR A 160 11.39 2.22 -5.99
CA TYR A 160 10.76 3.32 -6.70
C TYR A 160 11.42 3.57 -8.06
N THR A 161 10.65 4.14 -8.98
CA THR A 161 11.16 4.53 -10.30
C THR A 161 11.07 6.03 -10.52
N PRO A 162 12.17 6.71 -10.88
CA PRO A 162 12.13 8.12 -11.28
C PRO A 162 11.53 8.32 -12.70
N GLN A 163 11.27 7.24 -13.44
CA GLN A 163 10.65 7.32 -14.76
C GLN A 163 9.17 7.71 -14.69
N ILE A 164 8.53 7.57 -13.52
CA ILE A 164 7.22 8.14 -13.18
C ILE A 164 7.49 9.17 -12.08
N PRO A 165 7.67 10.46 -12.42
CA PRO A 165 8.21 11.47 -11.50
C PRO A 165 7.13 12.01 -10.53
N VAL A 166 6.36 11.11 -9.93
CA VAL A 166 5.33 11.42 -8.94
C VAL A 166 5.73 10.76 -7.63
N SER A 167 5.95 11.56 -6.57
CA SER A 167 6.48 11.12 -5.27
C SER A 167 5.42 10.44 -4.40
N ILE A 168 4.74 9.44 -4.94
CA ILE A 168 3.61 8.74 -4.35
C ILE A 168 3.89 7.23 -4.34
N GLY A 169 3.21 6.52 -3.46
CA GLY A 169 3.24 5.06 -3.37
C GLY A 169 1.96 4.48 -2.78
N PRO A 170 1.90 3.16 -2.58
CA PRO A 170 0.75 2.48 -2.01
C PRO A 170 0.55 2.84 -0.52
N GLY A 171 -0.70 3.13 -0.14
CA GLY A 171 -1.08 3.45 1.23
C GLY A 171 -0.43 4.73 1.75
N GLU A 172 0.17 4.64 2.92
CA GLU A 172 0.81 5.78 3.61
C GLU A 172 2.18 6.18 3.03
N PHE A 173 2.77 5.36 2.15
CA PHE A 173 4.16 5.53 1.71
C PHE A 173 4.27 6.49 0.52
N ALA A 174 5.20 7.45 0.64
CA ALA A 174 5.45 8.50 -0.35
C ALA A 174 6.84 9.12 -0.16
N ASP A 175 7.09 10.28 -0.80
CA ASP A 175 8.25 11.15 -0.61
C ASP A 175 9.58 10.61 -1.15
N LEU A 176 9.56 9.54 -1.95
CA LEU A 176 10.67 9.15 -2.80
C LEU A 176 10.66 9.95 -4.10
N PRO A 177 11.81 10.17 -4.77
CA PRO A 177 11.87 10.94 -6.02
C PRO A 177 11.35 10.12 -7.22
N GLY A 178 10.10 9.67 -7.14
CA GLY A 178 9.41 8.85 -8.12
C GLY A 178 8.40 7.88 -7.50
N MET A 179 7.69 7.16 -8.37
CA MET A 179 6.62 6.24 -7.99
C MET A 179 7.16 4.98 -7.33
N ILE A 180 6.58 4.59 -6.20
CA ILE A 180 6.91 3.33 -5.51
C ILE A 180 6.17 2.18 -6.21
N LEU A 181 6.94 1.23 -6.76
CA LEU A 181 6.38 0.06 -7.46
C LEU A 181 6.40 -1.22 -6.62
N GLU A 182 7.23 -1.26 -5.58
CA GLU A 182 7.25 -2.38 -4.63
C GLU A 182 7.60 -1.87 -3.24
N LEU A 183 6.98 -2.48 -2.25
CA LEU A 183 7.18 -2.15 -0.84
C LEU A 183 7.08 -3.42 0.00
N SER A 184 7.94 -3.54 1.03
CA SER A 184 7.89 -4.65 1.98
C SER A 184 8.29 -4.17 3.39
N ASN A 185 7.59 -4.68 4.40
CA ASN A 185 7.95 -4.51 5.81
C ASN A 185 8.19 -5.84 6.55
N GLY A 186 8.43 -6.91 5.79
CA GLY A 186 8.63 -8.27 6.31
C GLY A 186 7.35 -9.04 6.60
N GLN A 187 6.24 -8.38 6.91
CA GLN A 187 4.92 -9.01 7.12
C GLN A 187 3.95 -8.72 5.97
N ARG A 188 4.12 -7.58 5.33
CA ARG A 188 3.31 -7.12 4.20
C ARG A 188 4.21 -6.85 3.02
N SER A 189 3.83 -7.34 1.86
CA SER A 189 4.46 -7.08 0.58
C SER A 189 3.43 -6.49 -0.37
N ILE A 190 3.77 -5.40 -1.06
CA ILE A 190 2.92 -4.75 -2.05
C ILE A 190 3.75 -4.62 -3.32
N VAL A 191 3.32 -5.26 -4.40
CA VAL A 191 4.08 -5.30 -5.66
C VAL A 191 3.19 -4.87 -6.81
N ALA A 192 3.67 -3.92 -7.62
CA ALA A 192 2.98 -3.48 -8.83
C ALA A 192 2.86 -4.65 -9.83
N GLY A 193 1.64 -4.95 -10.24
CA GLY A 193 1.33 -5.97 -11.25
C GLY A 193 0.94 -5.37 -12.60
N LYS A 194 0.43 -4.12 -12.62
CA LYS A 194 0.06 -3.41 -13.84
C LYS A 194 0.20 -1.90 -13.65
N ILE A 195 0.71 -1.22 -14.68
CA ILE A 195 0.83 0.24 -14.72
C ILE A 195 0.12 0.75 -15.99
N GLU A 196 -0.81 1.67 -15.83
CA GLU A 196 -1.55 2.33 -16.90
C GLU A 196 -1.40 3.84 -16.75
N LEU A 197 -0.48 4.42 -17.51
CA LEU A 197 -0.35 5.88 -17.63
C LEU A 197 -1.41 6.37 -18.61
N LYS A 198 -2.41 7.08 -18.09
CA LYS A 198 -3.58 7.54 -18.87
C LYS A 198 -4.24 8.71 -18.16
N THR A 199 -4.86 9.57 -18.92
CA THR A 199 -5.71 10.62 -18.34
C THR A 199 -6.88 9.98 -17.59
N LEU A 200 -7.01 10.36 -16.33
CA LEU A 200 -8.09 9.87 -15.48
C LEU A 200 -9.41 10.61 -15.76
N PRO A 201 -10.55 9.91 -15.77
CA PRO A 201 -11.85 10.57 -15.80
C PRO A 201 -11.99 11.56 -14.64
N LYS A 202 -12.70 12.65 -14.86
CA LYS A 202 -13.01 13.61 -13.80
C LYS A 202 -13.66 12.90 -12.59
N LYS A 203 -13.21 13.23 -11.39
CA LYS A 203 -13.67 12.62 -10.13
C LYS A 203 -13.30 11.15 -9.92
N SER A 204 -12.31 10.62 -10.63
CA SER A 204 -11.79 9.27 -10.35
C SER A 204 -11.10 9.19 -8.99
N ILE A 205 -10.52 10.30 -8.52
CA ILE A 205 -9.90 10.42 -7.21
C ILE A 205 -10.87 11.22 -6.33
N GLU A 206 -11.55 10.53 -5.42
CA GLU A 206 -12.50 11.16 -4.49
C GLU A 206 -12.00 10.98 -3.05
N LYS A 207 -11.94 12.11 -2.34
CA LYS A 207 -11.59 12.14 -0.93
C LYS A 207 -12.62 11.33 -0.13
N PRO A 208 -12.22 10.32 0.66
CA PRO A 208 -13.15 9.57 1.48
C PRO A 208 -13.84 10.44 2.51
N SER A 209 -15.11 10.12 2.77
CA SER A 209 -15.95 10.83 3.75
C SER A 209 -16.70 9.89 4.71
N LYS A 210 -16.56 8.57 4.51
CA LYS A 210 -17.23 7.56 5.32
C LYS A 210 -16.47 7.29 6.62
N GLY A 211 -17.14 7.42 7.74
CA GLY A 211 -16.62 7.02 9.05
C GLY A 211 -16.80 8.07 10.13
N LYS A 212 -16.59 7.64 11.39
CA LYS A 212 -16.53 8.53 12.55
C LYS A 212 -15.21 9.29 12.50
N SER A 213 -15.25 10.62 12.52
CA SER A 213 -14.04 11.45 12.55
C SER A 213 -13.29 11.24 13.85
N VAL A 214 -12.01 10.90 13.75
CA VAL A 214 -11.06 10.70 14.86
C VAL A 214 -9.66 11.11 14.42
N THR A 215 -8.79 11.41 15.37
CA THR A 215 -7.36 11.54 15.11
C THR A 215 -6.71 10.15 14.97
N LYS A 216 -5.54 10.09 14.34
CA LYS A 216 -4.75 8.84 14.24
C LYS A 216 -4.47 8.26 15.62
N LYS A 217 -4.12 9.10 16.60
CA LYS A 217 -3.87 8.71 17.99
C LYS A 217 -5.09 8.11 18.66
N GLU A 218 -6.26 8.70 18.44
CA GLU A 218 -7.53 8.16 18.99
C GLU A 218 -7.88 6.82 18.34
N PHE A 219 -7.70 6.71 17.03
CA PHE A 219 -7.91 5.45 16.33
C PHE A 219 -6.98 4.35 16.87
N ASP A 220 -5.68 4.61 16.99
CA ASP A 220 -4.71 3.65 17.51
C ASP A 220 -5.06 3.21 18.94
N LYS A 221 -5.54 4.14 19.78
CA LYS A 221 -6.03 3.83 21.14
C LYS A 221 -7.27 2.93 21.11
N ILE A 222 -8.23 3.19 20.22
CA ILE A 222 -9.43 2.34 20.05
C ILE A 222 -9.01 0.92 19.66
N VAL A 223 -8.08 0.79 18.73
CA VAL A 223 -7.58 -0.52 18.30
C VAL A 223 -6.89 -1.24 19.46
N GLU A 224 -6.01 -0.55 20.19
CA GLU A 224 -5.28 -1.12 21.33
C GLU A 224 -6.22 -1.59 22.45
N GLU A 225 -7.21 -0.76 22.81
CA GLU A 225 -8.20 -1.09 23.83
C GLU A 225 -9.02 -2.32 23.45
N LYS A 226 -9.49 -2.38 22.20
CA LYS A 226 -10.26 -3.53 21.71
C LYS A 226 -9.44 -4.81 21.63
N MET A 227 -8.18 -4.72 21.25
CA MET A 227 -7.29 -5.89 21.25
C MET A 227 -7.05 -6.40 22.67
N LYS A 228 -6.87 -5.51 23.65
CA LYS A 228 -6.73 -5.89 25.08
C LYS A 228 -8.01 -6.53 25.65
N GLU A 229 -9.18 -5.99 25.31
CA GLU A 229 -10.48 -6.59 25.72
C GLU A 229 -10.61 -8.01 25.18
N MET A 230 -10.32 -8.23 23.90
CA MET A 230 -10.36 -9.55 23.27
C MET A 230 -9.35 -10.53 23.90
N ASP A 231 -8.18 -10.05 24.30
CA ASP A 231 -7.18 -10.85 25.01
C ASP A 231 -7.65 -11.25 26.41
N ALA A 232 -8.34 -10.36 27.11
CA ALA A 232 -8.84 -10.57 28.47
C ALA A 232 -10.05 -11.52 28.53
N GLU A 233 -10.91 -11.50 27.51
CA GLU A 233 -12.12 -12.33 27.44
C GLU A 233 -11.81 -13.81 27.14
N GLY A 234 -10.54 -14.20 26.97
CA GLY A 234 -10.10 -15.58 26.97
C GLY A 234 -10.70 -16.43 25.85
N GLY A 235 -11.06 -15.80 24.73
CA GLY A 235 -11.63 -16.52 23.59
C GLY A 235 -10.65 -17.52 23.04
N GLY A 236 -10.88 -18.84 23.29
CA GLY A 236 -10.13 -19.96 22.73
C GLY A 236 -10.32 -20.13 21.23
N GLY A 237 -10.39 -19.02 20.50
CA GLY A 237 -10.46 -18.94 19.04
C GLY A 237 -9.13 -18.59 18.44
N VAL A 238 -8.93 -18.98 17.20
CA VAL A 238 -7.75 -18.66 16.39
C VAL A 238 -7.57 -17.13 16.35
N ARG A 239 -6.49 -16.63 16.93
CA ARG A 239 -6.19 -15.20 16.96
C ARG A 239 -5.52 -14.79 15.65
N MET A 240 -6.15 -13.90 14.94
CA MET A 240 -5.57 -13.28 13.77
C MET A 240 -5.16 -11.85 14.10
N ILE A 241 -3.87 -11.57 14.11
CA ILE A 241 -3.32 -10.23 14.29
C ILE A 241 -2.85 -9.75 12.93
N ILE A 242 -3.68 -8.97 12.24
CA ILE A 242 -3.21 -8.16 11.10
C ILE A 242 -2.65 -6.87 11.72
N ARG A 243 -1.34 -6.80 11.91
CA ARG A 243 -0.64 -5.55 12.23
C ARG A 243 -0.39 -4.79 10.93
N ASN A 244 -1.02 -3.64 10.80
CA ASN A 244 -0.70 -2.63 9.78
C ASN A 244 0.62 -1.95 10.09
#